data_ba81dfe8c60e04acb3047356fd4c676e
#
_entry.id   ba81dfe8c60e04acb3047356fd4c676e
#
_cell.length_a   1.000
_cell.length_b   1.000
_cell.length_c   1.000
_cell.angle_alpha   90.00
_cell.angle_beta   90.00
_cell.angle_gamma   90.00
#
_symmetry.space_group_name_H-M   'P 1'
#
loop_
_entity.id
_entity.type
_entity.pdbx_description
1 polymer ?
#
loop_
_entity_poly.entity_id
_entity_poly.type
_entity_poly.pdbx_seq_one_letter_code
_entity_poly.pdbx_strand_id
1 'polypeptide(L)'
;MAKKVQYILLLFIISCGVKDSEEEYAVVISDTQFNFHQNTNQLFISTKVQPDLDGRILDKVIVEWFGTSLENTPDSLTLFDDGTNGDILSNDDYYTLKVRNDSLNIKNTLGDDSGSVHINVLAMYIGETANEQSSFRIGNIIPRIINVQADTLITRPIGATLSLHIVSATVFDADGLDNIRWVGFTSYHIEGDSMMNDGNYIYLYDDGSSNVIYLPDITSGDEVSGDGTYSFKIP
;
A
#
# COMPACT_ATOMS: atom_id res chain seq x y z
N MET A 1 41.93 -63.64 48.93
CA MET A 1 41.12 -63.07 47.84
C MET A 1 40.08 -62.15 48.48
N ALA A 2 40.30 -60.81 48.39
CA ALA A 2 39.37 -59.83 48.92
C ALA A 2 38.54 -59.22 47.79
N LYS A 3 37.23 -59.43 47.83
CA LYS A 3 36.30 -58.83 46.86
C LYS A 3 36.06 -57.39 47.28
N LYS A 4 36.49 -56.43 46.43
CA LYS A 4 36.08 -55.01 46.55
C LYS A 4 34.65 -54.86 46.06
N VAL A 5 33.77 -54.40 46.92
CA VAL A 5 32.43 -54.00 46.66
C VAL A 5 32.47 -52.50 46.32
N GLN A 6 32.09 -52.14 45.11
CA GLN A 6 32.08 -50.76 44.63
C GLN A 6 30.64 -50.25 44.76
N TYR A 7 30.43 -49.26 45.63
CA TYR A 7 29.15 -48.58 45.78
C TYR A 7 29.04 -47.43 44.73
N ILE A 8 28.08 -47.54 43.85
CA ILE A 8 27.70 -46.47 42.91
C ILE A 8 26.67 -45.60 43.63
N LEU A 9 27.06 -44.39 43.99
CA LEU A 9 26.17 -43.37 44.52
C LEU A 9 25.45 -42.67 43.37
N LEU A 10 24.16 -42.98 43.18
CA LEU A 10 23.31 -42.31 42.20
C LEU A 10 22.82 -41.00 42.81
N LEU A 11 23.36 -39.87 42.36
CA LEU A 11 22.89 -38.54 42.70
C LEU A 11 21.69 -38.20 41.78
N PHE A 12 20.50 -38.21 42.34
CA PHE A 12 19.29 -37.65 41.73
C PHE A 12 19.34 -36.13 41.87
N ILE A 13 19.65 -35.41 40.79
CA ILE A 13 19.45 -33.96 40.69
C ILE A 13 17.97 -33.74 40.39
N ILE A 14 17.18 -33.37 41.41
CA ILE A 14 15.83 -32.86 41.24
C ILE A 14 15.98 -31.42 40.75
N SER A 15 15.96 -31.23 39.43
CA SER A 15 15.79 -29.93 38.84
C SER A 15 14.35 -29.47 39.09
N CYS A 16 14.18 -28.64 40.12
CA CYS A 16 12.98 -27.86 40.29
C CYS A 16 12.96 -26.82 39.19
N GLY A 17 12.26 -27.10 38.08
CA GLY A 17 11.98 -26.12 37.04
C GLY A 17 11.11 -25.02 37.67
N VAL A 18 11.72 -23.88 37.97
CA VAL A 18 10.98 -22.63 38.13
C VAL A 18 10.34 -22.38 36.79
N LYS A 19 9.02 -22.56 36.67
CA LYS A 19 8.26 -21.94 35.62
C LYS A 19 8.39 -20.45 35.90
N ASP A 20 9.28 -19.77 35.16
CA ASP A 20 9.10 -18.35 34.91
C ASP A 20 7.74 -18.24 34.24
N SER A 21 6.73 -17.80 34.98
CA SER A 21 5.56 -17.22 34.39
C SER A 21 6.08 -15.95 33.71
N GLU A 22 6.35 -16.00 32.43
CA GLU A 22 6.37 -14.79 31.63
C GLU A 22 5.02 -14.13 31.92
N GLU A 23 5.03 -13.04 32.68
CA GLU A 23 3.89 -12.17 32.80
C GLU A 23 3.65 -11.69 31.33
N GLU A 24 2.66 -12.26 30.68
CA GLU A 24 2.18 -11.83 29.40
C GLU A 24 1.61 -10.43 29.65
N TYR A 25 2.47 -9.40 29.45
CA TYR A 25 2.03 -8.01 29.55
C TYR A 25 0.89 -7.82 28.53
N ALA A 26 -0.29 -7.56 29.04
CA ALA A 26 -1.44 -7.33 28.21
C ALA A 26 -1.13 -6.17 27.25
N VAL A 27 -1.16 -6.45 25.95
CA VAL A 27 -0.93 -5.44 24.93
C VAL A 27 -2.08 -4.44 24.97
N VAL A 28 -1.79 -3.22 25.38
CA VAL A 28 -2.81 -2.17 25.63
C VAL A 28 -3.42 -1.64 24.34
N ILE A 29 -2.57 -1.48 23.32
CA ILE A 29 -2.94 -1.01 21.98
C ILE A 29 -2.50 -2.11 21.01
N SER A 30 -3.39 -2.54 20.12
CA SER A 30 -3.13 -3.62 19.18
C SER A 30 -3.93 -3.44 17.88
N ASP A 31 -3.64 -4.27 16.88
CA ASP A 31 -4.37 -4.32 15.61
C ASP A 31 -4.53 -2.96 14.93
N THR A 32 -3.52 -2.09 15.08
CA THR A 32 -3.54 -0.77 14.46
C THR A 32 -3.48 -0.89 12.94
N GLN A 33 -4.44 -0.28 12.26
CA GLN A 33 -4.61 -0.33 10.82
C GLN A 33 -4.70 1.08 10.24
N PHE A 34 -4.18 1.24 9.05
CA PHE A 34 -4.28 2.46 8.28
C PHE A 34 -4.64 2.15 6.83
N ASN A 35 -5.49 2.97 6.23
CA ASN A 35 -5.80 2.92 4.81
C ASN A 35 -6.05 4.33 4.26
N PHE A 36 -5.53 4.60 3.07
CA PHE A 36 -5.83 5.80 2.31
C PHE A 36 -6.67 5.46 1.09
N HIS A 37 -7.94 5.84 1.13
CA HIS A 37 -8.87 5.67 0.01
C HIS A 37 -8.73 6.81 -0.99
N GLN A 38 -7.85 6.67 -1.96
CA GLN A 38 -7.51 7.73 -2.93
C GLN A 38 -8.73 8.25 -3.69
N ASN A 39 -9.61 7.37 -4.18
CA ASN A 39 -10.78 7.76 -4.97
C ASN A 39 -11.75 8.69 -4.23
N THR A 40 -11.82 8.59 -2.92
CA THR A 40 -12.69 9.40 -2.07
C THR A 40 -11.92 10.41 -1.23
N ASN A 41 -10.59 10.43 -1.35
CA ASN A 41 -9.66 11.26 -0.59
C ASN A 41 -9.91 11.15 0.92
N GLN A 42 -9.99 9.91 1.43
CA GLN A 42 -10.30 9.63 2.83
C GLN A 42 -9.21 8.82 3.51
N LEU A 43 -8.84 9.23 4.70
CA LEU A 43 -8.03 8.46 5.64
C LEU A 43 -8.96 7.57 6.47
N PHE A 44 -8.54 6.35 6.69
CA PHE A 44 -9.15 5.39 7.61
C PHE A 44 -8.08 4.91 8.58
N ILE A 45 -8.34 5.06 9.88
CA ILE A 45 -7.45 4.61 10.95
C ILE A 45 -8.31 3.83 11.93
N SER A 46 -7.86 2.65 12.32
CA SER A 46 -8.53 1.81 13.31
C SER A 46 -7.49 1.16 14.22
N THR A 47 -7.82 1.01 15.49
CA THR A 47 -6.96 0.36 16.48
C THR A 47 -7.81 -0.25 17.59
N LYS A 48 -7.37 -1.41 18.10
CA LYS A 48 -7.98 -2.02 19.28
C LYS A 48 -7.30 -1.50 20.52
N VAL A 49 -8.08 -1.02 21.50
CA VAL A 49 -7.55 -0.48 22.76
C VAL A 49 -8.29 -1.13 23.93
N GLN A 50 -7.55 -1.56 24.94
CA GLN A 50 -8.16 -2.11 26.14
C GLN A 50 -8.92 -1.03 26.90
N PRO A 51 -10.18 -1.28 27.33
CA PRO A 51 -11.00 -0.26 28.03
C PRO A 51 -10.54 0.03 29.45
N ASP A 52 -9.69 -0.83 30.02
CA ASP A 52 -9.14 -0.71 31.39
C ASP A 52 -7.63 -0.99 31.38
N LEU A 53 -6.88 -0.17 32.09
CA LEU A 53 -5.46 -0.37 32.35
C LEU A 53 -5.20 -0.31 33.86
N ASP A 54 -4.97 -1.44 34.48
CA ASP A 54 -4.73 -1.54 35.92
C ASP A 54 -5.79 -0.84 36.78
N GLY A 55 -7.07 -0.98 36.42
CA GLY A 55 -8.22 -0.34 37.08
C GLY A 55 -8.44 1.13 36.69
N ARG A 56 -7.70 1.63 35.71
CA ARG A 56 -7.89 2.97 35.14
C ARG A 56 -8.76 2.89 33.90
N ILE A 57 -9.86 3.59 33.90
CA ILE A 57 -10.82 3.61 32.79
C ILE A 57 -10.23 4.46 31.65
N LEU A 58 -10.38 3.99 30.42
CA LEU A 58 -10.05 4.72 29.21
C LEU A 58 -10.96 5.94 29.07
N ASP A 59 -10.37 7.12 28.87
CA ASP A 59 -11.06 8.39 28.65
C ASP A 59 -11.26 8.65 27.17
N LYS A 60 -10.18 8.50 26.35
CA LYS A 60 -10.23 8.72 24.92
C LYS A 60 -9.03 8.09 24.20
N VAL A 61 -9.20 7.88 22.89
CA VAL A 61 -8.14 7.46 21.99
C VAL A 61 -7.85 8.57 20.98
N ILE A 62 -6.59 8.94 20.84
CA ILE A 62 -6.13 9.97 19.90
C ILE A 62 -5.05 9.36 19.01
N VAL A 63 -5.02 9.76 17.75
CA VAL A 63 -3.91 9.54 16.84
C VAL A 63 -3.19 10.85 16.58
N GLU A 64 -1.89 10.87 16.80
CA GLU A 64 -1.00 11.88 16.28
C GLU A 64 -0.60 11.47 14.85
N TRP A 65 -1.12 12.19 13.88
CA TRP A 65 -0.92 11.95 12.44
C TRP A 65 0.23 12.81 11.92
N PHE A 66 1.32 12.18 11.48
CA PHE A 66 2.52 12.86 10.98
C PHE A 66 2.55 12.96 9.44
N GLY A 67 1.63 12.29 8.73
CA GLY A 67 1.73 12.16 7.28
C GLY A 67 2.97 11.34 6.88
N THR A 68 3.72 11.83 5.88
CA THR A 68 4.87 11.12 5.31
C THR A 68 6.20 11.37 6.02
N SER A 69 6.25 12.23 7.05
CA SER A 69 7.49 12.54 7.78
C SER A 69 7.27 12.71 9.27
N LEU A 70 8.06 12.00 10.07
CA LEU A 70 8.10 12.17 11.53
C LEU A 70 8.60 13.55 11.99
N GLU A 71 9.18 14.34 11.10
CA GLU A 71 9.63 15.72 11.39
C GLU A 71 8.45 16.72 11.37
N ASN A 72 7.31 16.32 10.82
CA ASN A 72 6.13 17.16 10.81
C ASN A 72 5.57 17.35 12.22
N THR A 73 4.96 18.52 12.47
CA THR A 73 4.10 18.69 13.64
C THR A 73 2.85 17.85 13.43
N PRO A 74 2.53 16.90 14.32
CA PRO A 74 1.42 15.99 14.10
C PRO A 74 0.07 16.70 14.18
N ASP A 75 -0.88 16.22 13.40
CA ASP A 75 -2.29 16.55 13.57
C ASP A 75 -2.88 15.62 14.63
N SER A 76 -3.73 16.16 15.50
CA SER A 76 -4.39 15.39 16.57
C SER A 76 -5.78 14.96 16.12
N LEU A 77 -5.99 13.66 15.97
CA LEU A 77 -7.22 13.06 15.47
C LEU A 77 -7.84 12.16 16.55
N THR A 78 -9.09 12.44 16.94
CA THR A 78 -9.80 11.57 17.90
C THR A 78 -10.45 10.41 17.19
N LEU A 79 -10.29 9.20 17.75
CA LEU A 79 -10.93 7.97 17.28
C LEU A 79 -12.16 7.69 18.16
N PHE A 80 -13.15 6.99 17.58
CA PHE A 80 -14.44 6.71 18.20
C PHE A 80 -14.74 5.21 18.18
N ASP A 81 -15.42 4.75 19.23
CA ASP A 81 -15.98 3.41 19.37
C ASP A 81 -17.48 3.54 19.74
N ASP A 82 -18.23 4.23 18.86
CA ASP A 82 -19.61 4.60 19.10
C ASP A 82 -20.55 4.29 17.91
N GLY A 83 -20.07 3.53 16.91
CA GLY A 83 -20.81 3.23 15.69
C GLY A 83 -20.83 4.39 14.69
N THR A 84 -19.96 5.41 14.85
CA THR A 84 -19.87 6.56 13.96
C THR A 84 -18.46 6.76 13.39
N ASN A 85 -18.27 7.73 12.49
CA ASN A 85 -16.97 8.11 11.94
C ASN A 85 -16.14 6.97 11.34
N GLY A 86 -16.80 5.92 10.82
CA GLY A 86 -16.15 4.74 10.23
C GLY A 86 -16.12 3.55 11.16
N ASP A 87 -16.45 3.73 12.42
CA ASP A 87 -16.72 2.64 13.34
C ASP A 87 -18.02 1.93 12.93
N ILE A 88 -18.01 0.58 12.99
CA ILE A 88 -19.13 -0.27 12.54
C ILE A 88 -19.95 -0.75 13.74
N LEU A 89 -19.27 -1.11 14.84
CA LEU A 89 -19.89 -1.70 16.02
C LEU A 89 -19.47 -0.92 17.26
N SER A 90 -20.41 -0.24 17.88
CA SER A 90 -20.12 0.50 19.12
C SER A 90 -19.78 -0.44 20.28
N ASN A 91 -18.81 -0.05 21.09
CA ASN A 91 -18.33 -0.74 22.28
C ASN A 91 -17.77 -2.15 22.00
N ASP A 92 -16.99 -2.28 20.92
CA ASP A 92 -16.26 -3.50 20.60
C ASP A 92 -14.73 -3.37 20.79
N ASP A 93 -14.32 -2.26 21.45
CA ASP A 93 -12.93 -1.87 21.74
C ASP A 93 -12.11 -1.49 20.49
N TYR A 94 -12.73 -1.43 19.30
CA TYR A 94 -12.11 -0.89 18.10
C TYR A 94 -12.44 0.60 17.92
N TYR A 95 -11.44 1.41 18.13
CA TYR A 95 -11.54 2.87 17.97
C TYR A 95 -11.17 3.24 16.53
N THR A 96 -12.08 3.89 15.84
CA THR A 96 -11.97 4.15 14.41
C THR A 96 -12.18 5.61 14.06
N LEU A 97 -11.49 6.07 13.02
CA LEU A 97 -11.74 7.36 12.37
C LEU A 97 -11.68 7.21 10.86
N LYS A 98 -12.73 7.65 10.20
CA LYS A 98 -12.77 7.87 8.76
C LYS A 98 -12.99 9.36 8.50
N VAL A 99 -12.00 10.02 7.91
CA VAL A 99 -11.99 11.46 7.72
C VAL A 99 -11.46 11.83 6.33
N ARG A 100 -11.94 12.93 5.77
CA ARG A 100 -11.34 13.46 4.52
C ARG A 100 -9.93 13.95 4.78
N ASN A 101 -9.01 13.54 3.92
CA ASN A 101 -7.60 13.93 3.97
C ASN A 101 -7.39 15.46 3.83
N ASP A 102 -8.33 16.17 3.21
CA ASP A 102 -8.35 17.63 3.04
C ASP A 102 -9.25 18.36 4.07
N SER A 103 -9.60 17.71 5.19
CA SER A 103 -10.37 18.36 6.25
C SER A 103 -9.54 19.41 6.98
N LEU A 104 -10.20 20.40 7.59
CA LEU A 104 -9.54 21.53 8.28
C LEU A 104 -8.62 21.10 9.43
N ASN A 105 -8.82 19.92 9.97
CA ASN A 105 -8.04 19.38 11.09
C ASN A 105 -6.78 18.62 10.63
N ILE A 106 -6.62 18.41 9.31
CA ILE A 106 -5.49 17.70 8.74
C ILE A 106 -4.63 18.69 7.95
N LYS A 107 -3.42 18.95 8.44
CA LYS A 107 -2.39 19.76 7.78
C LYS A 107 -1.41 18.89 7.00
N ASN A 108 -1.14 17.70 7.53
CA ASN A 108 -0.26 16.71 6.92
C ASN A 108 -1.06 15.88 5.90
N THR A 109 -1.54 16.53 4.84
CA THR A 109 -2.35 15.89 3.80
C THR A 109 -1.49 15.00 2.92
N LEU A 110 -2.03 13.84 2.54
CA LEU A 110 -1.44 12.98 1.51
C LEU A 110 -1.85 13.51 0.13
N GLY A 111 -0.87 13.73 -0.72
CA GLY A 111 -1.07 14.08 -2.12
C GLY A 111 -0.81 12.88 -3.04
N ASP A 112 0.08 13.09 -4.00
CA ASP A 112 0.66 12.06 -4.85
C ASP A 112 1.94 11.46 -4.20
N ASP A 113 2.06 11.55 -2.89
CA ASP A 113 3.22 11.05 -2.16
C ASP A 113 3.22 9.52 -2.13
N SER A 114 4.39 8.96 -2.22
CA SER A 114 4.66 7.53 -2.00
C SER A 114 5.57 7.34 -0.78
N GLY A 115 5.59 6.14 -0.25
CA GLY A 115 6.46 5.80 0.87
C GLY A 115 5.71 5.39 2.13
N SER A 116 6.25 5.72 3.29
CA SER A 116 5.64 5.39 4.57
C SER A 116 4.89 6.57 5.16
N VAL A 117 3.76 6.30 5.79
CA VAL A 117 3.08 7.24 6.70
C VAL A 117 3.32 6.82 8.13
N HIS A 118 3.25 7.77 9.04
CA HIS A 118 3.59 7.59 10.44
C HIS A 118 2.45 8.08 11.32
N ILE A 119 2.12 7.26 12.31
CA ILE A 119 1.13 7.60 13.33
C ILE A 119 1.65 7.21 14.71
N ASN A 120 1.18 7.91 15.73
CA ASN A 120 1.35 7.52 17.13
C ASN A 120 -0.04 7.47 17.78
N VAL A 121 -0.45 6.29 18.22
CA VAL A 121 -1.71 6.10 18.92
C VAL A 121 -1.50 6.40 20.39
N LEU A 122 -2.37 7.21 20.96
CA LEU A 122 -2.39 7.57 22.39
C LEU A 122 -3.69 7.07 23.00
N ALA A 123 -3.62 6.06 23.85
CA ALA A 123 -4.72 5.62 24.69
C ALA A 123 -4.62 6.35 26.03
N MET A 124 -5.51 7.29 26.26
CA MET A 124 -5.51 8.17 27.43
C MET A 124 -6.45 7.60 28.51
N TYR A 125 -5.87 7.11 29.59
CA TYR A 125 -6.59 6.66 30.79
C TYR A 125 -6.57 7.74 31.85
N ILE A 126 -7.41 7.61 32.85
CA ILE A 126 -7.42 8.54 34.00
C ILE A 126 -6.07 8.42 34.74
N GLY A 127 -5.21 9.43 34.55
CA GLY A 127 -3.90 9.52 35.22
C GLY A 127 -2.75 8.83 34.50
N GLU A 128 -2.97 8.18 33.35
CA GLU A 128 -1.92 7.51 32.57
C GLU A 128 -2.20 7.58 31.08
N THR A 129 -1.16 7.48 30.25
CA THR A 129 -1.28 7.39 28.79
C THR A 129 -0.38 6.29 28.27
N ALA A 130 -0.97 5.33 27.57
CA ALA A 130 -0.23 4.37 26.78
C ALA A 130 -0.07 4.90 25.35
N ASN A 131 1.03 4.54 24.68
CA ASN A 131 1.25 4.92 23.30
C ASN A 131 1.82 3.78 22.46
N GLU A 132 1.53 3.81 21.16
CA GLU A 132 2.10 2.91 20.15
C GLU A 132 2.38 3.68 18.88
N GLN A 133 3.63 3.67 18.44
CA GLN A 133 4.04 4.25 17.18
C GLN A 133 4.03 3.20 16.08
N SER A 134 3.34 3.50 14.98
CA SER A 134 3.22 2.62 13.83
C SER A 134 3.53 3.35 12.54
N SER A 135 4.03 2.58 11.57
CA SER A 135 4.29 3.08 10.22
C SER A 135 3.63 2.17 9.20
N PHE A 136 2.96 2.77 8.23
CA PHE A 136 2.27 2.05 7.17
C PHE A 136 2.79 2.52 5.82
N ARG A 137 2.97 1.60 4.90
CA ARG A 137 3.31 1.96 3.53
C ARG A 137 2.06 2.45 2.82
N ILE A 138 2.13 3.63 2.21
CA ILE A 138 1.13 4.06 1.25
C ILE A 138 1.35 3.20 0.03
N GLY A 139 0.45 2.25 -0.21
CA GLY A 139 0.56 1.31 -1.30
C GLY A 139 -0.25 1.77 -2.48
N ASN A 140 0.35 1.62 -3.65
CA ASN A 140 -0.29 1.65 -4.94
C ASN A 140 -1.15 2.90 -5.20
N ILE A 141 -0.50 4.04 -5.26
CA ILE A 141 -1.10 5.26 -5.80
C ILE A 141 -1.51 4.96 -7.25
N ILE A 142 -2.73 5.32 -7.61
CA ILE A 142 -3.26 5.02 -8.95
C ILE A 142 -2.40 5.72 -10.00
N PRO A 143 -1.76 4.99 -10.92
CA PRO A 143 -0.95 5.61 -11.97
C PRO A 143 -1.79 6.53 -12.86
N ARG A 144 -1.17 7.57 -13.37
CA ARG A 144 -1.83 8.57 -14.22
C ARG A 144 -1.20 8.58 -15.60
N ILE A 145 -2.05 8.62 -16.62
CA ILE A 145 -1.59 8.92 -17.98
C ILE A 145 -1.37 10.42 -18.07
N ILE A 146 -0.13 10.83 -18.32
CA ILE A 146 0.27 12.24 -18.45
C ILE A 146 0.04 12.74 -19.87
N ASN A 147 0.37 11.90 -20.86
CA ASN A 147 0.30 12.25 -22.26
C ASN A 147 -0.01 11.02 -23.11
N VAL A 148 -0.70 11.22 -24.22
CA VAL A 148 -0.91 10.20 -25.25
C VAL A 148 -0.57 10.81 -26.60
N GLN A 149 0.21 10.09 -27.40
CA GLN A 149 0.54 10.47 -28.78
C GLN A 149 0.14 9.37 -29.75
N ALA A 150 -0.55 9.75 -30.78
CA ALA A 150 -0.90 8.89 -31.91
C ALA A 150 -1.09 9.75 -33.16
N ASP A 151 -0.85 9.19 -34.32
CA ASP A 151 -1.17 9.86 -35.57
C ASP A 151 -2.69 10.04 -35.67
N THR A 152 -3.13 11.26 -35.94
CA THR A 152 -4.57 11.58 -36.13
C THR A 152 -5.10 11.15 -37.47
N LEU A 153 -4.21 10.92 -38.44
CA LEU A 153 -4.52 10.45 -39.78
C LEU A 153 -3.46 9.45 -40.27
N ILE A 154 -3.90 8.25 -40.51
CA ILE A 154 -3.08 7.18 -41.07
C ILE A 154 -3.56 6.89 -42.49
N THR A 155 -2.67 7.03 -43.47
CA THR A 155 -2.99 6.69 -44.85
C THR A 155 -2.48 5.30 -45.19
N ARG A 156 -3.37 4.40 -45.54
CA ARG A 156 -2.98 3.06 -45.95
C ARG A 156 -2.11 3.11 -47.21
N PRO A 157 -0.90 2.50 -47.17
CA PRO A 157 -0.01 2.49 -48.32
C PRO A 157 -0.60 1.66 -49.46
N ILE A 158 -0.26 2.04 -50.70
CA ILE A 158 -0.68 1.32 -51.91
C ILE A 158 0.31 0.18 -52.18
N GLY A 159 -0.21 -1.02 -52.38
CA GLY A 159 0.60 -2.22 -52.69
C GLY A 159 1.01 -3.01 -51.43
N ALA A 160 2.18 -3.65 -51.49
CA ALA A 160 2.70 -4.52 -50.43
C ALA A 160 3.64 -3.79 -49.45
N THR A 161 3.56 -2.46 -49.38
CA THR A 161 4.40 -1.65 -48.52
C THR A 161 3.82 -1.61 -47.11
N LEU A 162 4.62 -1.90 -46.09
CA LEU A 162 4.26 -1.78 -44.69
C LEU A 162 4.54 -0.34 -44.24
N SER A 163 3.55 0.29 -43.60
CA SER A 163 3.72 1.55 -42.89
C SER A 163 3.58 1.29 -41.38
N LEU A 164 4.50 1.81 -40.59
CA LEU A 164 4.48 1.66 -39.13
C LEU A 164 4.16 3.02 -38.51
N HIS A 165 3.19 3.01 -37.61
CA HIS A 165 2.74 4.18 -36.88
C HIS A 165 2.91 3.96 -35.39
N ILE A 166 3.45 4.97 -34.70
CA ILE A 166 3.72 4.86 -33.25
C ILE A 166 2.51 5.37 -32.48
N VAL A 167 2.04 4.56 -31.54
CA VAL A 167 1.18 5.00 -30.44
C VAL A 167 2.00 4.97 -29.19
N SER A 168 2.01 6.06 -28.42
CA SER A 168 2.71 6.12 -27.14
C SER A 168 1.88 6.78 -26.05
N ALA A 169 2.17 6.41 -24.80
CA ALA A 169 1.60 7.01 -23.62
C ALA A 169 2.70 7.23 -22.58
N THR A 170 2.78 8.45 -22.05
CA THR A 170 3.62 8.73 -20.89
C THR A 170 2.79 8.56 -19.63
N VAL A 171 3.26 7.73 -18.70
CA VAL A 171 2.58 7.38 -17.46
C VAL A 171 3.45 7.81 -16.28
N PHE A 172 2.80 8.31 -15.25
CA PHE A 172 3.42 8.64 -13.97
C PHE A 172 2.79 7.79 -12.87
N ASP A 173 3.62 7.20 -12.04
CA ASP A 173 3.24 6.53 -10.82
C ASP A 173 4.10 7.07 -9.67
N ALA A 174 3.47 7.57 -8.61
CA ALA A 174 4.17 8.14 -7.46
C ALA A 174 4.90 7.06 -6.63
N ASP A 175 4.46 5.80 -6.72
CA ASP A 175 5.10 4.65 -6.09
C ASP A 175 6.27 4.09 -6.92
N GLY A 176 6.46 4.61 -8.11
CA GLY A 176 7.49 4.19 -9.06
C GLY A 176 6.95 3.34 -10.21
N LEU A 177 7.64 3.42 -11.35
CA LEU A 177 7.22 2.74 -12.58
C LEU A 177 7.18 1.21 -12.46
N ASP A 178 7.95 0.64 -11.53
CA ASP A 178 7.97 -0.81 -11.25
C ASP A 178 6.62 -1.35 -10.73
N ASN A 179 5.74 -0.47 -10.24
CA ASN A 179 4.40 -0.83 -9.81
C ASN A 179 3.37 -0.87 -10.96
N ILE A 180 3.73 -0.37 -12.13
CA ILE A 180 2.88 -0.41 -13.32
C ILE A 180 2.94 -1.81 -13.93
N ARG A 181 1.84 -2.53 -13.84
CA ARG A 181 1.78 -3.90 -14.37
C ARG A 181 1.79 -3.93 -15.90
N TRP A 182 1.07 -3.02 -16.51
CA TRP A 182 0.99 -2.87 -17.96
C TRP A 182 0.32 -1.53 -18.33
N VAL A 183 0.67 -1.06 -19.51
CA VAL A 183 0.02 0.07 -20.20
C VAL A 183 -0.52 -0.46 -21.52
N GLY A 184 -1.71 -0.03 -21.93
CA GLY A 184 -2.32 -0.51 -23.15
C GLY A 184 -3.57 0.27 -23.51
N PHE A 185 -4.11 0.00 -24.69
CA PHE A 185 -5.33 0.60 -25.19
C PHE A 185 -6.22 -0.43 -25.88
N THR A 186 -7.46 -0.07 -26.09
CA THR A 186 -8.37 -0.77 -26.98
C THR A 186 -8.65 0.10 -28.21
N SER A 187 -8.88 -0.52 -29.35
CA SER A 187 -9.20 0.19 -30.61
C SER A 187 -10.52 -0.30 -31.16
N TYR A 188 -11.33 0.63 -31.63
CA TYR A 188 -12.64 0.36 -32.22
C TYR A 188 -12.66 0.77 -33.69
N HIS A 189 -13.09 -0.15 -34.54
CA HIS A 189 -13.23 0.09 -35.99
C HIS A 189 -14.66 0.53 -36.29
N ILE A 190 -14.87 1.81 -36.57
CA ILE A 190 -16.19 2.41 -36.72
C ILE A 190 -16.96 1.82 -37.93
N GLU A 191 -16.32 1.68 -39.08
CA GLU A 191 -16.98 1.16 -40.31
C GLU A 191 -17.33 -0.32 -40.16
N GLY A 192 -16.53 -1.09 -39.43
CA GLY A 192 -16.75 -2.50 -39.16
C GLY A 192 -17.61 -2.77 -37.95
N ASP A 193 -18.00 -1.74 -37.18
CA ASP A 193 -18.74 -1.84 -35.91
C ASP A 193 -18.16 -2.93 -34.98
N SER A 194 -16.85 -2.95 -34.85
CA SER A 194 -16.14 -4.01 -34.11
C SER A 194 -14.91 -3.51 -33.38
N MET A 195 -14.63 -4.16 -32.25
CA MET A 195 -13.37 -3.95 -31.52
C MET A 195 -12.22 -4.62 -32.28
N MET A 196 -11.11 -3.93 -32.42
CA MET A 196 -9.87 -4.53 -32.86
C MET A 196 -9.35 -5.52 -31.80
N ASN A 197 -8.59 -6.51 -32.24
CA ASN A 197 -8.02 -7.55 -31.37
C ASN A 197 -9.09 -8.24 -30.48
N ASP A 198 -10.32 -8.42 -31.02
CA ASP A 198 -11.46 -9.01 -30.31
C ASP A 198 -11.78 -8.32 -28.96
N GLY A 199 -11.46 -7.03 -28.85
CA GLY A 199 -11.64 -6.25 -27.61
C GLY A 199 -10.54 -6.44 -26.55
N ASN A 200 -9.52 -7.26 -26.84
CA ASN A 200 -8.38 -7.40 -25.96
C ASN A 200 -7.47 -6.17 -26.03
N TYR A 201 -6.72 -5.94 -24.94
CA TYR A 201 -5.78 -4.84 -24.89
C TYR A 201 -4.64 -5.01 -25.88
N ILE A 202 -4.25 -3.91 -26.50
CA ILE A 202 -3.00 -3.77 -27.27
C ILE A 202 -2.00 -3.14 -26.31
N TYR A 203 -0.97 -3.91 -25.93
CA TYR A 203 0.01 -3.48 -24.95
C TYR A 203 1.04 -2.54 -25.55
N LEU A 204 1.42 -1.54 -24.75
CA LEU A 204 2.54 -0.64 -24.99
C LEU A 204 3.72 -1.09 -24.14
N TYR A 205 4.95 -0.84 -24.58
CA TYR A 205 6.18 -1.30 -23.95
C TYR A 205 7.12 -0.12 -23.69
N ASP A 206 7.73 -0.13 -22.50
CA ASP A 206 8.78 0.79 -22.06
C ASP A 206 10.10 -0.01 -21.97
N ASP A 207 10.60 -0.40 -23.16
CA ASP A 207 11.68 -1.38 -23.29
C ASP A 207 12.91 -0.87 -24.08
N GLY A 208 12.92 0.41 -24.49
CA GLY A 208 13.98 0.97 -25.33
C GLY A 208 14.12 0.26 -26.66
N SER A 209 13.04 -0.31 -27.19
CA SER A 209 13.04 -1.12 -28.42
C SER A 209 13.95 -2.37 -28.32
N SER A 210 14.18 -2.90 -27.12
CA SER A 210 15.05 -4.06 -26.93
C SER A 210 14.42 -5.38 -27.36
N ASN A 211 13.09 -5.44 -27.43
CA ASN A 211 12.35 -6.64 -27.80
C ASN A 211 11.76 -6.53 -29.22
N VAL A 212 11.90 -7.59 -30.00
CA VAL A 212 11.22 -7.72 -31.30
C VAL A 212 9.79 -8.20 -31.04
N ILE A 213 8.80 -7.38 -31.40
CA ILE A 213 7.37 -7.67 -31.23
C ILE A 213 6.84 -8.45 -32.43
N TYR A 214 7.24 -8.03 -33.65
CA TYR A 214 6.90 -8.73 -34.88
C TYR A 214 8.15 -9.06 -35.70
N LEU A 215 8.25 -10.28 -36.13
CA LEU A 215 9.37 -10.74 -36.95
C LEU A 215 9.36 -10.07 -38.34
N PRO A 216 10.55 -9.75 -38.92
CA PRO A 216 11.88 -10.14 -38.39
C PRO A 216 12.47 -9.15 -37.38
N ASP A 217 12.03 -7.85 -37.35
CA ASP A 217 12.78 -6.79 -36.66
C ASP A 217 11.90 -5.61 -36.16
N ILE A 218 10.58 -5.77 -36.14
CA ILE A 218 9.69 -4.70 -35.66
C ILE A 218 9.68 -4.70 -34.13
N THR A 219 10.21 -3.62 -33.56
CA THR A 219 10.25 -3.36 -32.11
C THR A 219 9.07 -2.47 -31.66
N SER A 220 8.94 -2.20 -30.37
CA SER A 220 7.94 -1.30 -29.79
C SER A 220 7.99 0.11 -30.34
N GLY A 221 9.19 0.58 -30.68
CA GLY A 221 9.44 1.98 -31.06
C GLY A 221 9.67 2.89 -29.87
N ASP A 222 9.78 2.30 -28.69
CA ASP A 222 10.19 3.00 -27.50
C ASP A 222 11.68 3.42 -27.62
N GLU A 223 11.99 4.63 -27.13
CA GLU A 223 13.36 5.17 -27.28
C GLU A 223 14.26 4.89 -26.08
N VAL A 224 13.67 4.94 -24.86
CA VAL A 224 14.42 4.85 -23.61
C VAL A 224 13.71 3.94 -22.62
N SER A 225 14.29 2.81 -22.33
CA SER A 225 13.73 1.85 -21.38
C SER A 225 13.62 2.43 -19.96
N GLY A 226 12.46 2.28 -19.34
CA GLY A 226 12.23 2.64 -17.94
C GLY A 226 12.05 4.15 -17.70
N ASP A 227 11.71 4.93 -18.74
CA ASP A 227 11.48 6.37 -18.60
C ASP A 227 10.00 6.74 -18.36
N GLY A 228 9.10 5.75 -18.36
CA GLY A 228 7.66 5.91 -18.20
C GLY A 228 6.93 6.24 -19.48
N THR A 229 7.60 6.21 -20.64
CA THR A 229 6.99 6.37 -21.96
C THR A 229 6.87 5.02 -22.63
N TYR A 230 5.65 4.54 -22.72
CA TYR A 230 5.31 3.24 -23.30
C TYR A 230 4.89 3.40 -24.75
N SER A 231 5.42 2.61 -25.65
CA SER A 231 5.20 2.73 -27.09
C SER A 231 4.83 1.40 -27.76
N PHE A 232 4.16 1.50 -28.89
CA PHE A 232 3.86 0.38 -29.77
C PHE A 232 3.77 0.83 -31.23
N LYS A 233 4.43 0.11 -32.13
CA LYS A 233 4.36 0.33 -33.58
C LYS A 233 3.22 -0.48 -34.17
N ILE A 234 2.18 0.20 -34.60
CA ILE A 234 1.04 -0.39 -35.32
C ILE A 234 1.42 -0.54 -36.78
N PRO A 235 1.30 -1.75 -37.37
CA PRO A 235 1.52 -1.99 -38.82
C PRO A 235 0.36 -1.54 -39.68
#